data_9ef79d820b069f910a8c566b7dea00da
#
_entry.id   9ef79d820b069f910a8c566b7dea00da
#
_cell.length_a   1.000
_cell.length_b   1.000
_cell.length_c   1.000
_cell.angle_alpha   90.00
_cell.angle_beta   90.00
_cell.angle_gamma   90.00
#
_symmetry.space_group_name_H-M   'P 1'
#
loop_
_entity.id
_entity.type
_entity.pdbx_description
1 polymer ?
#
loop_
_entity_poly.entity_id
_entity_poly.type
_entity_poly.pdbx_seq_one_letter_code
_entity_poly.pdbx_strand_id
1 'polypeptide(L)'
;MAVIETMGIGWELKIPISTFEVLPELGKECTLLTYLHISQDDIRIFAFATLAERELFQMLTKISGIGPKIALSILSTLSIPAFMRAVNSGEEGLLTRVPGIGKKSAQRLIVELRDAVHKLAEHIEHTDLGTIDNCSEVETALISLGFNIVQIRKELSMMGEETKNYSTEALIKETIKRIYQRSK
;
A
#
# COMPACT_ATOMS: atom_id res chain seq x y z
N MET A 1 -17.89 -1.97 -2.46
CA MET A 1 -18.39 -1.71 -1.11
C MET A 1 -18.44 -3.02 -0.37
N ALA A 2 -17.93 -3.06 0.84
CA ALA A 2 -17.97 -4.22 1.74
C ALA A 2 -18.46 -3.76 3.12
N VAL A 3 -19.03 -4.69 3.88
CA VAL A 3 -19.37 -4.47 5.29
C VAL A 3 -18.50 -5.42 6.11
N ILE A 4 -17.70 -4.86 7.00
CA ILE A 4 -16.83 -5.61 7.90
C ILE A 4 -17.33 -5.43 9.33
N GLU A 5 -17.58 -6.52 10.03
CA GLU A 5 -18.00 -6.51 11.42
C GLU A 5 -16.76 -6.52 12.32
N THR A 6 -16.75 -5.62 13.31
CA THR A 6 -15.73 -5.58 14.35
C THR A 6 -16.39 -5.27 15.68
N MET A 7 -16.27 -6.16 16.66
CA MET A 7 -16.83 -6.00 18.00
C MET A 7 -18.34 -5.71 18.01
N GLY A 8 -19.11 -6.36 17.13
CA GLY A 8 -20.57 -6.18 17.01
C GLY A 8 -21.00 -4.93 16.23
N ILE A 9 -20.05 -4.19 15.62
CA ILE A 9 -20.35 -3.02 14.81
C ILE A 9 -20.03 -3.34 13.34
N GLY A 10 -21.02 -3.16 12.45
CA GLY A 10 -20.84 -3.28 11.02
C GLY A 10 -20.35 -1.97 10.40
N TRP A 11 -19.14 -1.99 9.84
CA TRP A 11 -18.53 -0.84 9.15
C TRP A 11 -18.73 -0.94 7.65
N GLU A 12 -19.39 0.06 7.05
CA GLU A 12 -19.47 0.16 5.61
C GLU A 12 -18.17 0.76 5.03
N LEU A 13 -17.45 -0.02 4.23
CA LEU A 13 -16.18 0.33 3.63
C LEU A 13 -16.31 0.50 2.13
N LYS A 14 -15.73 1.57 1.60
CA LYS A 14 -15.54 1.77 0.16
C LYS A 14 -14.19 1.15 -0.22
N ILE A 15 -14.21 0.10 -1.04
CA ILE A 15 -13.04 -0.64 -1.46
C ILE A 15 -12.88 -0.62 -2.98
N PRO A 16 -11.64 -0.66 -3.52
CA PRO A 16 -11.41 -0.88 -4.95
C PRO A 16 -11.73 -2.33 -5.34
N ILE A 17 -11.86 -2.59 -6.64
CA ILE A 17 -12.12 -3.94 -7.16
C ILE A 17 -10.97 -4.89 -6.81
N SER A 18 -9.73 -4.43 -6.90
CA SER A 18 -8.54 -5.21 -6.51
C SER A 18 -8.61 -5.74 -5.07
N THR A 19 -8.98 -4.88 -4.12
CA THR A 19 -9.23 -5.30 -2.73
C THR A 19 -10.39 -6.28 -2.64
N PHE A 20 -11.49 -6.06 -3.39
CA PHE A 20 -12.65 -6.93 -3.36
C PHE A 20 -12.32 -8.36 -3.82
N GLU A 21 -11.49 -8.52 -4.85
CA GLU A 21 -11.09 -9.80 -5.42
C GLU A 21 -10.28 -10.68 -4.46
N VAL A 22 -9.62 -10.07 -3.46
CA VAL A 22 -8.81 -10.79 -2.47
C VAL A 22 -9.51 -10.94 -1.11
N LEU A 23 -10.74 -10.46 -0.97
CA LEU A 23 -11.51 -10.69 0.25
C LEU A 23 -11.82 -12.18 0.41
N PRO A 24 -11.74 -12.73 1.64
CA PRO A 24 -12.15 -14.09 1.90
C PRO A 24 -13.69 -14.27 1.79
N GLU A 25 -14.13 -15.51 1.86
CA GLU A 25 -15.56 -15.83 1.91
C GLU A 25 -16.26 -15.16 3.10
N LEU A 26 -17.56 -14.91 2.95
CA LEU A 26 -18.39 -14.32 4.03
C LEU A 26 -18.28 -15.10 5.33
N GLY A 27 -18.13 -14.38 6.43
CA GLY A 27 -17.99 -14.94 7.77
C GLY A 27 -16.56 -15.37 8.12
N LYS A 28 -15.59 -15.14 7.27
CA LYS A 28 -14.17 -15.34 7.57
C LYS A 28 -13.53 -14.04 8.04
N GLU A 29 -12.51 -14.16 8.87
CA GLU A 29 -11.73 -13.03 9.35
C GLU A 29 -10.86 -12.45 8.22
N CYS A 30 -10.77 -11.13 8.18
CA CYS A 30 -9.84 -10.41 7.30
C CYS A 30 -9.34 -9.13 7.97
N THR A 31 -8.17 -8.68 7.54
CA THR A 31 -7.60 -7.40 7.97
C THR A 31 -7.48 -6.49 6.75
N LEU A 32 -7.97 -5.26 6.88
CA LEU A 32 -7.89 -4.25 5.84
C LEU A 32 -7.26 -2.96 6.38
N LEU A 33 -6.46 -2.31 5.57
CA LEU A 33 -5.88 -1.01 5.87
C LEU A 33 -6.89 0.09 5.55
N THR A 34 -7.27 0.90 6.53
CA THR A 34 -8.32 1.90 6.36
C THR A 34 -7.76 3.32 6.16
N TYR A 35 -8.56 4.14 5.50
CA TYR A 35 -8.39 5.58 5.39
C TYR A 35 -9.72 6.27 5.69
N LEU A 36 -9.75 7.08 6.74
CA LEU A 36 -10.92 7.86 7.13
C LEU A 36 -10.93 9.19 6.37
N HIS A 37 -11.94 9.41 5.56
CA HIS A 37 -12.18 10.68 4.86
C HIS A 37 -13.31 11.43 5.53
N ILE A 38 -13.00 12.63 6.01
CA ILE A 38 -13.96 13.51 6.67
C ILE A 38 -14.14 14.75 5.79
N SER A 39 -15.37 15.04 5.40
CA SER A 39 -15.79 16.28 4.75
C SER A 39 -16.83 16.99 5.61
N GLN A 40 -17.29 18.20 5.19
CA GLN A 40 -18.28 18.95 5.95
C GLN A 40 -19.61 18.19 6.15
N ASP A 41 -20.01 17.41 5.15
CA ASP A 41 -21.32 16.76 5.11
C ASP A 41 -21.26 15.23 5.18
N ASP A 42 -20.05 14.64 5.23
CA ASP A 42 -19.93 13.19 5.06
C ASP A 42 -18.66 12.61 5.69
N ILE A 43 -18.79 11.44 6.29
CA ILE A 43 -17.70 10.64 6.82
C ILE A 43 -17.69 9.31 6.08
N ARG A 44 -16.57 9.01 5.40
CA ARG A 44 -16.42 7.76 4.64
C ARG A 44 -15.16 7.03 5.05
N ILE A 45 -15.29 5.73 5.14
CA ILE A 45 -14.15 4.85 5.36
C ILE A 45 -13.82 4.16 4.04
N PHE A 46 -12.60 4.34 3.58
CA PHE A 46 -12.02 3.60 2.48
C PHE A 46 -11.12 2.51 3.04
N ALA A 47 -11.08 1.36 2.37
CA ALA A 47 -10.25 0.25 2.84
C ALA A 47 -9.55 -0.45 1.68
N PHE A 48 -8.37 -1.00 1.97
CA PHE A 48 -7.42 -1.52 1.01
C PHE A 48 -6.81 -2.81 1.53
N ALA A 49 -6.55 -3.76 0.65
CA ALA A 49 -5.88 -5.00 0.98
C ALA A 49 -4.38 -4.79 1.22
N THR A 50 -3.77 -3.82 0.51
CA THR A 50 -2.33 -3.58 0.56
C THR A 50 -1.99 -2.14 0.96
N LEU A 51 -0.80 -1.97 1.54
CA LEU A 51 -0.27 -0.65 1.89
C LEU A 51 -0.08 0.21 0.62
N ALA A 52 0.39 -0.39 -0.47
CA ALA A 52 0.57 0.29 -1.75
C ALA A 52 -0.73 0.88 -2.32
N GLU A 53 -1.85 0.16 -2.22
CA GLU A 53 -3.17 0.70 -2.62
C GLU A 53 -3.56 1.91 -1.76
N ARG A 54 -3.37 1.81 -0.44
CA ARG A 54 -3.69 2.89 0.49
C ARG A 54 -2.82 4.13 0.24
N GLU A 55 -1.53 3.94 0.06
CA GLU A 55 -0.58 5.03 -0.22
C GLU A 55 -0.89 5.71 -1.55
N LEU A 56 -1.12 4.93 -2.62
CA LEU A 56 -1.50 5.48 -3.90
C LEU A 56 -2.83 6.25 -3.80
N PHE A 57 -3.82 5.72 -3.10
CA PHE A 57 -5.08 6.43 -2.87
C PHE A 57 -4.86 7.77 -2.17
N GLN A 58 -4.03 7.81 -1.13
CA GLN A 58 -3.70 9.05 -0.41
C GLN A 58 -2.94 10.05 -1.28
N MET A 59 -2.05 9.59 -2.14
CA MET A 59 -1.34 10.45 -3.10
C MET A 59 -2.30 11.04 -4.11
N LEU A 60 -3.17 10.23 -4.69
CA LEU A 60 -4.18 10.65 -5.67
C LEU A 60 -5.13 11.70 -5.10
N THR A 61 -5.61 11.51 -3.87
CA THR A 61 -6.57 12.43 -3.24
C THR A 61 -5.98 13.79 -2.86
N LYS A 62 -4.67 13.95 -2.86
CA LYS A 62 -3.98 15.25 -2.68
C LYS A 62 -3.95 16.09 -3.95
N ILE A 63 -4.20 15.47 -5.12
CA ILE A 63 -4.17 16.16 -6.42
C ILE A 63 -5.47 16.95 -6.62
N SER A 64 -5.34 18.21 -6.94
CA SER A 64 -6.51 19.06 -7.22
C SER A 64 -7.35 18.50 -8.37
N GLY A 65 -8.64 18.28 -8.09
CA GLY A 65 -9.58 17.70 -9.05
C GLY A 65 -9.64 16.17 -9.06
N ILE A 66 -8.84 15.49 -8.22
CA ILE A 66 -8.93 14.05 -8.02
C ILE A 66 -9.47 13.78 -6.60
N GLY A 67 -10.78 13.64 -6.51
CA GLY A 67 -11.41 13.28 -5.25
C GLY A 67 -11.36 11.77 -4.95
N PRO A 68 -11.80 11.35 -3.74
CA PRO A 68 -11.77 9.94 -3.32
C PRO A 68 -12.49 8.99 -4.29
N LYS A 69 -13.57 9.43 -4.93
CA LYS A 69 -14.31 8.63 -5.91
C LYS A 69 -13.47 8.33 -7.15
N ILE A 70 -12.73 9.32 -7.65
CA ILE A 70 -11.86 9.16 -8.83
C ILE A 70 -10.64 8.32 -8.45
N ALA A 71 -10.05 8.55 -7.28
CA ALA A 71 -8.93 7.75 -6.78
C ALA A 71 -9.30 6.26 -6.66
N LEU A 72 -10.50 5.96 -6.12
CA LEU A 72 -11.01 4.59 -6.05
C LEU A 72 -11.26 3.98 -7.44
N SER A 73 -11.74 4.80 -8.39
CA SER A 73 -11.94 4.38 -9.79
C SER A 73 -10.61 4.02 -10.47
N ILE A 74 -9.55 4.78 -10.22
CA ILE A 74 -8.19 4.47 -10.71
C ILE A 74 -7.75 3.10 -10.22
N LEU A 75 -7.76 2.88 -8.91
CA LEU A 75 -7.37 1.62 -8.27
C LEU A 75 -8.24 0.43 -8.69
N SER A 76 -9.49 0.68 -9.10
CA SER A 76 -10.39 -0.36 -9.59
C SER A 76 -10.21 -0.68 -11.07
N THR A 77 -9.61 0.23 -11.84
CA THR A 77 -9.49 0.09 -13.31
C THR A 77 -8.09 -0.31 -13.73
N LEU A 78 -7.08 0.14 -13.01
CA LEU A 78 -5.67 -0.08 -13.33
C LEU A 78 -4.96 -0.74 -12.15
N SER A 79 -4.15 -1.75 -12.44
CA SER A 79 -3.20 -2.23 -11.44
C SER A 79 -2.16 -1.14 -11.13
N ILE A 80 -1.63 -1.15 -9.91
CA ILE A 80 -0.62 -0.16 -9.50
C ILE A 80 0.58 -0.12 -10.48
N PRO A 81 1.17 -1.26 -10.91
CA PRO A 81 2.24 -1.23 -11.90
C PRO A 81 1.82 -0.64 -13.25
N ALA A 82 0.57 -0.88 -13.71
CA ALA A 82 0.06 -0.30 -14.95
C ALA A 82 -0.13 1.22 -14.83
N PHE A 83 -0.66 1.67 -13.70
CA PHE A 83 -0.80 3.10 -13.41
C PHE A 83 0.56 3.80 -13.36
N MET A 84 1.53 3.23 -12.66
CA MET A 84 2.88 3.77 -12.55
C MET A 84 3.58 3.87 -13.91
N ARG A 85 3.46 2.83 -14.76
CA ARG A 85 3.98 2.87 -16.14
C ARG A 85 3.32 3.99 -16.93
N ALA A 86 1.99 4.12 -16.88
CA ALA A 86 1.27 5.17 -17.61
C ALA A 86 1.71 6.58 -17.20
N VAL A 87 1.95 6.82 -15.91
CA VAL A 87 2.46 8.10 -15.40
C VAL A 87 3.90 8.34 -15.88
N ASN A 88 4.79 7.35 -15.77
CA ASN A 88 6.19 7.48 -16.15
C ASN A 88 6.39 7.65 -17.67
N SER A 89 5.63 6.90 -18.48
CA SER A 89 5.68 7.00 -19.95
C SER A 89 4.85 8.14 -20.54
N GLY A 90 4.01 8.80 -19.71
CA GLY A 90 3.13 9.86 -20.18
C GLY A 90 1.94 9.36 -21.01
N GLU A 91 1.48 8.13 -20.78
CA GLU A 91 0.37 7.52 -21.51
C GLU A 91 -0.99 8.07 -21.09
N GLU A 92 -1.36 9.27 -21.59
CA GLU A 92 -2.67 9.89 -21.33
C GLU A 92 -3.83 8.97 -21.73
N GLY A 93 -3.68 8.20 -22.81
CA GLY A 93 -4.72 7.32 -23.35
C GLY A 93 -5.13 6.19 -22.38
N LEU A 94 -4.20 5.68 -21.59
CA LEU A 94 -4.50 4.66 -20.58
C LEU A 94 -5.22 5.28 -19.38
N LEU A 95 -4.79 6.44 -18.93
CA LEU A 95 -5.40 7.15 -17.80
C LEU A 95 -6.82 7.64 -18.12
N THR A 96 -7.09 8.05 -19.34
CA THR A 96 -8.42 8.50 -19.75
C THR A 96 -9.45 7.37 -19.88
N ARG A 97 -9.04 6.09 -19.83
CA ARG A 97 -9.98 4.96 -19.75
C ARG A 97 -10.64 4.86 -18.37
N VAL A 98 -10.06 5.50 -17.36
CA VAL A 98 -10.62 5.49 -16.01
C VAL A 98 -11.85 6.39 -15.95
N PRO A 99 -13.02 5.89 -15.50
CA PRO A 99 -14.21 6.73 -15.37
C PRO A 99 -13.98 7.95 -14.48
N GLY A 100 -14.27 9.12 -15.00
CA GLY A 100 -14.08 10.40 -14.30
C GLY A 100 -12.73 11.08 -14.59
N ILE A 101 -11.85 10.50 -15.40
CA ILE A 101 -10.60 11.12 -15.84
C ILE A 101 -10.72 11.56 -17.29
N GLY A 102 -10.72 12.88 -17.48
CA GLY A 102 -10.59 13.50 -18.81
C GLY A 102 -9.12 13.83 -19.13
N LYS A 103 -8.87 14.30 -20.36
CA LYS A 103 -7.53 14.63 -20.85
C LYS A 103 -6.78 15.59 -19.94
N LYS A 104 -7.42 16.65 -19.44
CA LYS A 104 -6.81 17.63 -18.52
C LYS A 104 -6.38 17.00 -17.19
N SER A 105 -7.23 16.11 -16.64
CA SER A 105 -6.92 15.40 -15.38
C SER A 105 -5.81 14.38 -15.58
N ALA A 106 -5.77 13.67 -16.72
CA ALA A 106 -4.70 12.75 -17.05
C ALA A 106 -3.35 13.46 -17.17
N GLN A 107 -3.29 14.59 -17.87
CA GLN A 107 -2.06 15.40 -17.97
C GLN A 107 -1.59 15.89 -16.60
N ARG A 108 -2.50 16.35 -15.75
CA ARG A 108 -2.18 16.79 -14.39
C ARG A 108 -1.63 15.64 -13.55
N LEU A 109 -2.27 14.46 -13.60
CA LEU A 109 -1.79 13.26 -12.91
C LEU A 109 -0.35 12.92 -13.31
N ILE A 110 -0.05 12.95 -14.61
CA ILE A 110 1.30 12.67 -15.12
C ILE A 110 2.32 13.68 -14.56
N VAL A 111 1.99 14.98 -14.58
CA VAL A 111 2.93 16.01 -14.11
C VAL A 111 3.13 15.96 -12.59
N GLU A 112 2.03 15.88 -11.82
CA GLU A 112 2.09 15.97 -10.35
C GLU A 112 2.61 14.67 -9.69
N LEU A 113 2.44 13.51 -10.35
CA LEU A 113 2.84 12.23 -9.77
C LEU A 113 4.15 11.68 -10.28
N ARG A 114 4.75 12.24 -11.32
CA ARG A 114 5.98 11.70 -11.91
C ARG A 114 7.08 11.45 -10.86
N ASP A 115 7.34 12.44 -10.02
CA ASP A 115 8.38 12.33 -8.98
C ASP A 115 7.92 11.48 -7.78
N ALA A 116 6.63 11.50 -7.48
CA ALA A 116 6.07 10.77 -6.35
C ALA A 116 5.91 9.27 -6.67
N VAL A 117 5.65 8.92 -7.92
CA VAL A 117 5.57 7.54 -8.39
C VAL A 117 6.94 6.84 -8.33
N HIS A 118 8.05 7.56 -8.56
CA HIS A 118 9.38 6.99 -8.34
C HIS A 118 9.59 6.57 -6.89
N LYS A 119 9.22 7.42 -5.94
CA LYS A 119 9.29 7.10 -4.50
C LYS A 119 8.38 5.94 -4.10
N LEU A 120 7.19 5.88 -4.70
CA LEU A 120 6.26 4.77 -4.46
C LEU A 120 6.79 3.46 -5.06
N ALA A 121 7.46 3.51 -6.23
CA ALA A 121 8.11 2.34 -6.82
C ALA A 121 9.17 1.75 -5.90
N GLU A 122 10.04 2.60 -5.35
CA GLU A 122 11.05 2.18 -4.37
C GLU A 122 10.41 1.53 -3.13
N HIS A 123 9.26 2.04 -2.67
CA HIS A 123 8.52 1.44 -1.56
C HIS A 123 7.84 0.12 -1.93
N ILE A 124 7.28 0.00 -3.14
CA ILE A 124 6.58 -1.21 -3.60
C ILE A 124 7.56 -2.34 -3.91
N GLU A 125 8.71 -2.07 -4.53
CA GLU A 125 9.76 -3.08 -4.73
C GLU A 125 10.25 -3.70 -3.41
N HIS A 126 9.98 -3.00 -2.29
CA HIS A 126 10.26 -3.48 -0.95
C HIS A 126 9.02 -4.04 -0.20
N THR A 127 7.80 -3.91 -0.78
CA THR A 127 6.55 -4.25 -0.07
C THR A 127 5.70 -5.27 -0.86
N ASP A 128 6.22 -5.83 -1.95
CA ASP A 128 5.48 -6.84 -2.70
C ASP A 128 5.52 -8.18 -1.95
N LEU A 129 4.60 -8.30 -1.00
CA LEU A 129 4.04 -9.57 -0.52
C LEU A 129 2.89 -9.25 0.43
N GLY A 130 1.66 -9.58 0.03
CA GLY A 130 0.45 -9.48 0.84
C GLY A 130 0.48 -10.40 2.08
N THR A 131 1.08 -9.90 3.09
CA THR A 131 0.92 -10.23 4.51
C THR A 131 1.35 -8.97 5.26
N ILE A 132 0.82 -8.75 6.46
CA ILE A 132 1.43 -7.81 7.42
C ILE A 132 2.85 -8.36 7.60
N ASP A 133 3.80 -7.78 6.86
CA ASP A 133 5.13 -8.38 6.79
C ASP A 133 5.85 -8.00 8.08
N ASN A 134 6.01 -8.98 8.96
CA ASN A 134 6.82 -8.85 10.18
C ASN A 134 8.18 -8.18 9.87
N CYS A 135 8.66 -8.29 8.63
CA CYS A 135 9.90 -7.68 8.18
C CYS A 135 9.87 -6.14 8.17
N SER A 136 8.76 -5.51 7.77
CA SER A 136 8.63 -4.05 7.77
C SER A 136 8.60 -3.46 9.18
N GLU A 137 7.90 -4.13 10.11
CA GLU A 137 7.92 -3.75 11.52
C GLU A 137 9.31 -3.94 12.13
N VAL A 138 9.99 -5.04 11.78
CA VAL A 138 11.36 -5.34 12.21
C VAL A 138 12.35 -4.31 11.69
N GLU A 139 12.26 -3.91 10.40
CA GLU A 139 13.08 -2.84 9.83
C GLU A 139 12.92 -1.53 10.63
N THR A 140 11.67 -1.12 10.85
CA THR A 140 11.36 0.12 11.58
C THR A 140 11.90 0.09 13.01
N ALA A 141 11.70 -1.03 13.71
CA ALA A 141 12.19 -1.22 15.07
C ALA A 141 13.73 -1.18 15.14
N LEU A 142 14.41 -1.88 14.22
CA LEU A 142 15.87 -1.95 14.20
C LEU A 142 16.52 -0.61 13.79
N ILE A 143 15.90 0.14 12.88
CA ILE A 143 16.35 1.50 12.53
C ILE A 143 16.24 2.42 13.76
N SER A 144 15.15 2.35 14.53
CA SER A 144 14.98 3.14 15.75
C SER A 144 16.01 2.77 16.84
N LEU A 145 16.53 1.55 16.82
CA LEU A 145 17.62 1.08 17.69
C LEU A 145 19.02 1.45 17.15
N GLY A 146 19.10 2.15 16.01
CA GLY A 146 20.36 2.64 15.43
C GLY A 146 21.09 1.67 14.51
N PHE A 147 20.46 0.57 14.09
CA PHE A 147 21.07 -0.34 13.11
C PHE A 147 20.99 0.23 11.68
N ASN A 148 21.99 -0.13 10.85
CA ASN A 148 22.05 0.31 9.47
C ASN A 148 21.03 -0.45 8.61
N ILE A 149 20.19 0.27 7.87
CA ILE A 149 19.12 -0.30 7.04
C ILE A 149 19.63 -1.30 6.00
N VAL A 150 20.82 -1.09 5.43
CA VAL A 150 21.43 -1.98 4.44
C VAL A 150 21.78 -3.34 5.06
N GLN A 151 22.27 -3.33 6.31
CA GLN A 151 22.59 -4.57 7.05
C GLN A 151 21.31 -5.31 7.42
N ILE A 152 20.29 -4.59 7.91
CA ILE A 152 18.98 -5.17 8.27
C ILE A 152 18.39 -5.90 7.07
N ARG A 153 18.26 -5.20 5.94
CA ARG A 153 17.67 -5.75 4.71
C ARG A 153 18.44 -6.94 4.16
N LYS A 154 19.75 -6.89 4.21
CA LYS A 154 20.60 -8.01 3.80
C LYS A 154 20.31 -9.26 4.62
N GLU A 155 20.21 -9.15 5.94
CA GLU A 155 19.96 -10.31 6.80
C GLU A 155 18.52 -10.83 6.62
N LEU A 156 17.51 -9.97 6.53
CA LEU A 156 16.13 -10.37 6.28
C LEU A 156 15.98 -11.05 4.92
N SER A 157 16.62 -10.53 3.87
CA SER A 157 16.63 -11.14 2.54
C SER A 157 17.28 -12.53 2.53
N MET A 158 18.34 -12.74 3.34
CA MET A 158 18.98 -14.05 3.46
C MET A 158 18.15 -15.06 4.25
N MET A 159 17.25 -14.60 5.12
CA MET A 159 16.31 -15.47 5.84
C MET A 159 15.14 -15.89 4.93
N GLY A 160 14.79 -15.11 3.91
CA GLY A 160 13.78 -15.46 2.92
C GLY A 160 12.47 -15.95 3.54
N GLU A 161 12.00 -17.12 3.10
CA GLU A 161 10.75 -17.74 3.57
C GLU A 161 10.76 -18.09 5.08
N GLU A 162 11.93 -18.23 5.71
CA GLU A 162 12.02 -18.51 7.14
C GLU A 162 11.41 -17.39 7.99
N THR A 163 11.43 -16.15 7.49
CA THR A 163 10.86 -14.96 8.17
C THR A 163 9.39 -15.15 8.54
N LYS A 164 8.63 -15.90 7.75
CA LYS A 164 7.20 -16.17 7.97
C LYS A 164 6.94 -17.03 9.24
N ASN A 165 7.94 -17.77 9.69
CA ASN A 165 7.83 -18.66 10.86
C ASN A 165 8.13 -17.95 12.19
N TYR A 166 8.57 -16.69 12.14
CA TYR A 166 8.92 -15.91 13.32
C TYR A 166 7.83 -14.91 13.67
N SER A 167 7.56 -14.71 14.96
CA SER A 167 6.86 -13.51 15.42
C SER A 167 7.77 -12.28 15.22
N THR A 168 7.20 -11.09 15.13
CA THR A 168 7.95 -9.81 14.99
C THR A 168 9.08 -9.71 16.02
N GLU A 169 8.79 -10.07 17.28
CA GLU A 169 9.76 -10.02 18.39
C GLU A 169 10.90 -11.03 18.25
N ALA A 170 10.60 -12.25 17.80
CA ALA A 170 11.58 -13.28 17.55
C ALA A 170 12.45 -12.95 16.34
N LEU A 171 11.87 -12.34 15.30
CA LEU A 171 12.56 -11.92 14.10
C LEU A 171 13.53 -10.76 14.38
N ILE A 172 13.14 -9.79 15.22
CA ILE A 172 14.04 -8.73 15.70
C ILE A 172 15.27 -9.34 16.38
N LYS A 173 15.07 -10.26 17.34
CA LYS A 173 16.15 -10.89 18.07
C LYS A 173 17.10 -11.67 17.16
N GLU A 174 16.56 -12.45 16.22
CA GLU A 174 17.37 -13.26 15.31
C GLU A 174 18.14 -12.39 14.31
N THR A 175 17.52 -11.32 13.79
CA THR A 175 18.18 -10.36 12.88
C THR A 175 19.35 -9.66 13.58
N ILE A 176 19.16 -9.18 14.81
CA ILE A 176 20.25 -8.59 15.60
C ILE A 176 21.40 -9.58 15.77
N LYS A 177 21.09 -10.81 16.17
CA LYS A 177 22.09 -11.85 16.38
C LYS A 177 22.92 -12.12 15.13
N ARG A 178 22.29 -12.20 13.94
CA ARG A 178 22.97 -12.41 12.65
C ARG A 178 23.85 -11.22 12.25
N ILE A 179 23.38 -9.99 12.46
CA ILE A 179 24.18 -8.78 12.23
C ILE A 179 25.46 -8.81 13.07
N TYR A 180 25.36 -9.14 14.37
CA TYR A 180 26.53 -9.18 15.24
C TYR A 180 27.49 -10.33 14.93
N GLN A 181 26.98 -11.48 14.50
CA GLN A 181 27.82 -12.63 14.13
C GLN A 181 28.66 -12.38 12.87
N ARG A 182 28.17 -11.51 11.96
CA ARG A 182 28.89 -11.15 10.72
C ARG A 182 29.75 -9.91 10.84
N SER A 183 29.62 -9.16 11.91
CA SER A 183 30.48 -8.00 12.21
C SER A 183 31.78 -8.39 12.91
N LYS A 184 31.98 -9.69 13.19
CA LYS A 184 33.25 -10.28 13.65
C LYS A 184 34.00 -10.91 12.48
#